data_1f286747a41dff70b2870f2e57542c98
#
_entry.id   1f286747a41dff70b2870f2e57542c98
#
_cell.length_a   1.000
_cell.length_b   1.000
_cell.length_c   1.000
_cell.angle_alpha   90.00
_cell.angle_beta   90.00
_cell.angle_gamma   90.00
#
_symmetry.space_group_name_H-M   'P 1'
#
loop_
_entity.id
_entity.type
_entity.pdbx_description
1 polymer ?
#
loop_
_entity_poly.entity_id
_entity_poly.type
_entity_poly.pdbx_seq_one_letter_code
_entity_poly.pdbx_strand_id
1 'polypeptide(L)'
;MRDGHEDSLLEISNVEVIYNSVILVLKGVSLRVPKGSVTALLGGNGAGKTTTLKAISNLLQSERGEVTKGQILYRGERVADLNPSELVKRGVIQVMEGRHCFEHLSVEENLLTGAYTRDASRAEIQQDLEMVYGYFPRLKERRRSQAGYTSGGEQQMTAIGRALMSRPETVLLDEPSMGLAPQLVEQIFEIVKSINEKEGVTILVAEQNTNVALRYAHYGYILESGRVVMDGPAAELRENPDVKEFYLGMAEEGRKSFRDVRSYRRRKRWLN
;
A
#
# COMPACT_ATOMS: atom_id res chain seq x y z
N MET A 1 28.67 -5.99 8.10
CA MET A 1 27.22 -5.85 7.84
C MET A 1 26.79 -4.64 8.65
N ARG A 2 26.56 -3.50 8.03
CA ARG A 2 26.11 -2.29 8.73
C ARG A 2 24.62 -2.46 9.00
N ASP A 3 24.24 -2.19 10.23
CA ASP A 3 22.87 -2.35 10.73
C ASP A 3 21.92 -1.43 9.94
N GLY A 4 20.95 -2.04 9.21
CA GLY A 4 19.94 -1.35 8.41
C GLY A 4 18.86 -0.64 9.25
N HIS A 5 19.24 -0.02 10.38
CA HIS A 5 18.34 0.69 11.27
C HIS A 5 18.14 2.17 10.91
N GLU A 6 19.10 2.79 10.15
CA GLU A 6 19.11 4.24 9.95
C GLU A 6 18.23 4.76 8.82
N ASP A 7 17.72 3.91 7.90
CA ASP A 7 16.97 4.37 6.71
C ASP A 7 15.49 3.95 6.67
N SER A 8 14.94 3.41 7.75
CA SER A 8 13.55 2.96 7.76
C SER A 8 12.60 4.11 8.04
N LEU A 9 11.74 4.47 7.08
CA LEU A 9 10.74 5.53 7.21
C LEU A 9 9.52 5.05 8.02
N LEU A 10 9.12 3.79 7.81
CA LEU A 10 7.99 3.14 8.48
C LEU A 10 8.44 1.80 9.07
N GLU A 11 8.15 1.59 10.34
CA GLU A 11 8.46 0.34 11.05
C GLU A 11 7.23 -0.20 11.75
N ILE A 12 6.96 -1.48 11.56
CA ILE A 12 5.93 -2.23 12.29
C ILE A 12 6.65 -3.31 13.07
N SER A 13 6.44 -3.37 14.39
CA SER A 13 7.11 -4.30 15.27
C SER A 13 6.11 -5.09 16.10
N ASN A 14 5.98 -6.39 15.82
CA ASN A 14 5.16 -7.36 16.54
C ASN A 14 3.70 -6.91 16.77
N VAL A 15 3.07 -6.32 15.74
CA VAL A 15 1.72 -5.74 15.84
C VAL A 15 0.65 -6.83 15.85
N GLU A 16 -0.21 -6.80 16.87
CA GLU A 16 -1.46 -7.54 16.93
C GLU A 16 -2.65 -6.57 16.78
N VAL A 17 -3.64 -6.98 15.97
CA VAL A 17 -4.88 -6.21 15.78
C VAL A 17 -6.07 -7.10 16.05
N ILE A 18 -7.00 -6.60 16.86
CA ILE A 18 -8.27 -7.25 17.18
C ILE A 18 -9.43 -6.36 16.71
N TYR A 19 -10.43 -6.95 16.07
CA TYR A 19 -11.71 -6.32 15.76
C TYR A 19 -12.81 -6.77 16.71
N ASN A 20 -13.70 -5.84 17.08
CA ASN A 20 -14.82 -6.08 18.01
C ASN A 20 -14.37 -6.76 19.31
N SER A 21 -13.15 -6.54 19.78
CA SER A 21 -12.55 -7.16 20.97
C SER A 21 -12.48 -8.70 20.95
N VAL A 22 -12.73 -9.34 19.80
CA VAL A 22 -12.83 -10.81 19.67
C VAL A 22 -12.01 -11.36 18.52
N ILE A 23 -12.01 -10.71 17.37
CA ILE A 23 -11.45 -11.27 16.13
C ILE A 23 -10.00 -10.83 15.99
N LEU A 24 -9.06 -11.71 16.32
CA LEU A 24 -7.62 -11.49 16.14
C LEU A 24 -7.23 -11.65 14.66
N VAL A 25 -6.98 -10.53 13.98
CA VAL A 25 -6.65 -10.49 12.55
C VAL A 25 -5.15 -10.46 12.33
N LEU A 26 -4.41 -9.52 12.96
CA LEU A 26 -2.95 -9.51 12.89
C LEU A 26 -2.37 -10.19 14.14
N LYS A 27 -1.33 -11.01 13.94
CA LYS A 27 -0.81 -11.94 14.94
C LYS A 27 0.71 -11.80 15.09
N GLY A 28 1.16 -10.58 15.40
CA GLY A 28 2.58 -10.27 15.55
C GLY A 28 3.25 -9.96 14.21
N VAL A 29 2.64 -9.05 13.42
CA VAL A 29 3.21 -8.58 12.15
C VAL A 29 4.39 -7.67 12.42
N SER A 30 5.50 -7.92 11.72
CA SER A 30 6.68 -7.05 11.71
C SER A 30 7.13 -6.83 10.27
N LEU A 31 7.30 -5.57 9.88
CA LEU A 31 7.83 -5.17 8.57
C LEU A 31 8.49 -3.80 8.64
N ARG A 32 9.32 -3.49 7.65
CA ARG A 32 10.00 -2.20 7.49
C ARG A 32 9.82 -1.70 6.06
N VAL A 33 9.65 -0.40 5.92
CA VAL A 33 9.59 0.27 4.62
C VAL A 33 10.69 1.32 4.60
N PRO A 34 11.78 1.08 3.85
CA PRO A 34 12.86 2.04 3.68
C PRO A 34 12.36 3.28 2.95
N LYS A 35 12.92 4.45 3.27
CA LYS A 35 12.61 5.71 2.57
C LYS A 35 12.92 5.58 1.08
N GLY A 36 12.01 6.10 0.24
CA GLY A 36 12.15 6.07 -1.22
C GLY A 36 12.06 4.68 -1.86
N SER A 37 11.63 3.66 -1.10
CA SER A 37 11.44 2.32 -1.67
C SER A 37 9.99 2.04 -2.07
N VAL A 38 9.82 1.08 -2.97
CA VAL A 38 8.55 0.39 -3.19
C VAL A 38 8.61 -0.95 -2.47
N THR A 39 7.76 -1.13 -1.46
CA THR A 39 7.65 -2.36 -0.69
C THR A 39 6.30 -3.02 -0.95
N ALA A 40 6.29 -4.33 -1.21
CA ALA A 40 5.07 -5.09 -1.44
C ALA A 40 4.65 -5.87 -0.19
N LEU A 41 3.38 -5.77 0.19
CA LEU A 41 2.72 -6.60 1.19
C LEU A 41 1.77 -7.56 0.47
N LEU A 42 2.16 -8.81 0.35
CA LEU A 42 1.54 -9.80 -0.51
C LEU A 42 0.72 -10.79 0.32
N GLY A 43 -0.35 -11.32 -0.27
CA GLY A 43 -1.15 -12.36 0.38
C GLY A 43 -2.54 -12.47 -0.22
N GLY A 44 -3.21 -13.58 0.06
CA GLY A 44 -4.60 -13.82 -0.35
C GLY A 44 -5.61 -12.91 0.36
N ASN A 45 -6.87 -13.03 -0.04
CA ASN A 45 -7.97 -12.34 0.66
C ASN A 45 -8.05 -12.82 2.12
N GLY A 46 -8.26 -11.88 3.04
CA GLY A 46 -8.30 -12.17 4.48
C GLY A 46 -6.92 -12.41 5.13
N ALA A 47 -5.82 -12.26 4.41
CA ALA A 47 -4.47 -12.40 4.99
C ALA A 47 -4.14 -11.33 6.04
N GLY A 48 -4.81 -10.16 6.00
CA GLY A 48 -4.60 -9.04 6.91
C GLY A 48 -3.93 -7.81 6.26
N LYS A 49 -3.82 -7.76 4.92
CA LYS A 49 -3.16 -6.67 4.18
C LYS A 49 -3.82 -5.31 4.47
N THR A 50 -5.11 -5.17 4.17
CA THR A 50 -5.90 -3.96 4.43
C THR A 50 -5.86 -3.56 5.90
N THR A 51 -5.92 -4.53 6.81
CA THR A 51 -5.81 -4.29 8.26
C THR A 51 -4.45 -3.72 8.62
N THR A 52 -3.37 -4.20 8.00
CA THR A 52 -2.02 -3.65 8.20
C THR A 52 -1.93 -2.20 7.72
N LEU A 53 -2.47 -1.88 6.53
CA LEU A 53 -2.50 -0.50 6.03
C LEU A 53 -3.34 0.41 6.93
N LYS A 54 -4.52 -0.04 7.38
CA LYS A 54 -5.38 0.71 8.32
C LYS A 54 -4.73 0.92 9.69
N ALA A 55 -3.91 -0.02 10.15
CA ALA A 55 -3.13 0.16 11.37
C ALA A 55 -2.09 1.28 11.21
N ILE A 56 -1.41 1.35 10.07
CA ILE A 56 -0.42 2.40 9.75
C ILE A 56 -1.10 3.78 9.65
N SER A 57 -2.25 3.87 8.98
CA SER A 57 -2.99 5.13 8.79
C SER A 57 -3.89 5.51 9.97
N ASN A 58 -3.89 4.70 11.03
CA ASN A 58 -4.69 4.85 12.24
C ASN A 58 -6.22 4.89 11.98
N LEU A 59 -6.68 4.13 10.97
CA LEU A 59 -8.09 4.05 10.57
C LEU A 59 -8.85 2.86 11.17
N LEU A 60 -8.20 2.01 11.99
CA LEU A 60 -8.83 0.81 12.57
C LEU A 60 -10.08 1.13 13.41
N GLN A 61 -10.05 2.24 14.17
CA GLN A 61 -11.13 2.60 15.08
C GLN A 61 -12.48 2.81 14.38
N SER A 62 -12.47 3.26 13.11
CA SER A 62 -13.69 3.44 12.32
C SER A 62 -14.45 2.13 12.09
N GLU A 63 -13.75 1.00 12.20
CA GLU A 63 -14.30 -0.36 12.04
C GLU A 63 -14.23 -1.18 13.33
N ARG A 64 -14.10 -0.52 14.49
CA ARG A 64 -13.97 -1.15 15.82
C ARG A 64 -12.76 -2.07 15.93
N GLY A 65 -11.66 -1.73 15.22
CA GLY A 65 -10.37 -2.38 15.34
C GLY A 65 -9.42 -1.60 16.25
N GLU A 66 -8.52 -2.31 16.90
CA GLU A 66 -7.49 -1.72 17.76
C GLU A 66 -6.17 -2.49 17.68
N VAL A 67 -5.06 -1.79 17.83
CA VAL A 67 -3.74 -2.38 18.04
C VAL A 67 -3.61 -2.75 19.51
N THR A 68 -3.55 -4.05 19.81
CA THR A 68 -3.48 -4.56 21.19
C THR A 68 -2.07 -4.83 21.66
N LYS A 69 -1.13 -5.08 20.74
CA LYS A 69 0.29 -5.28 21.03
C LYS A 69 1.18 -4.75 19.93
N GLY A 70 2.44 -4.55 20.27
CA GLY A 70 3.45 -4.04 19.35
C GLY A 70 3.39 -2.53 19.17
N GLN A 71 4.09 -2.04 18.16
CA GLN A 71 4.12 -0.62 17.85
C GLN A 71 4.31 -0.38 16.36
N ILE A 72 3.86 0.77 15.90
CA ILE A 72 4.07 1.28 14.56
C ILE A 72 4.76 2.63 14.69
N LEU A 73 5.90 2.78 14.04
CA LEU A 73 6.68 4.02 14.03
C LEU A 73 6.70 4.58 12.61
N TYR A 74 6.46 5.86 12.49
CA TYR A 74 6.67 6.64 11.28
C TYR A 74 7.67 7.75 11.58
N ARG A 75 8.80 7.79 10.87
CA ARG A 75 9.94 8.69 11.18
C ARG A 75 10.39 8.60 12.65
N GLY A 76 10.33 7.41 13.25
CA GLY A 76 10.67 7.18 14.64
C GLY A 76 9.61 7.60 15.66
N GLU A 77 8.50 8.23 15.23
CA GLU A 77 7.39 8.62 16.11
C GLU A 77 6.29 7.56 16.09
N ARG A 78 5.63 7.35 17.25
CA ARG A 78 4.56 6.36 17.37
C ARG A 78 3.30 6.83 16.65
N VAL A 79 2.82 6.03 15.71
CA VAL A 79 1.58 6.29 14.98
C VAL A 79 0.36 6.34 15.90
N ALA A 80 0.35 5.53 16.96
CA ALA A 80 -0.76 5.48 17.92
C ALA A 80 -1.02 6.81 18.62
N ASP A 81 -0.01 7.70 18.70
CA ASP A 81 -0.12 8.99 19.35
C ASP A 81 -0.65 10.10 18.41
N LEU A 82 -0.94 9.75 17.15
CA LEU A 82 -1.38 10.66 16.09
C LEU A 82 -2.79 10.32 15.64
N ASN A 83 -3.60 11.32 15.30
CA ASN A 83 -4.85 11.07 14.61
C ASN A 83 -4.64 10.95 13.08
N PRO A 84 -5.59 10.39 12.31
CA PRO A 84 -5.44 10.20 10.87
C PRO A 84 -5.13 11.51 10.11
N SER A 85 -5.73 12.64 10.52
CA SER A 85 -5.49 13.95 9.89
C SER A 85 -4.04 14.43 10.10
N GLU A 86 -3.46 14.15 11.27
CA GLU A 86 -2.04 14.45 11.54
C GLU A 86 -1.10 13.61 10.71
N LEU A 87 -1.43 12.32 10.50
CA LEU A 87 -0.66 11.44 9.61
C LEU A 87 -0.69 11.95 8.16
N VAL A 88 -1.86 12.38 7.68
CA VAL A 88 -2.00 13.02 6.36
C VAL A 88 -1.11 14.26 6.23
N LYS A 89 -1.14 15.16 7.22
CA LYS A 89 -0.28 16.35 7.25
C LYS A 89 1.22 16.03 7.30
N ARG A 90 1.59 14.87 7.85
CA ARG A 90 2.97 14.35 7.87
C ARG A 90 3.35 13.61 6.60
N GLY A 91 2.44 13.55 5.62
CA GLY A 91 2.68 12.96 4.31
C GLY A 91 2.39 11.47 4.19
N VAL A 92 1.65 10.85 5.13
CA VAL A 92 1.18 9.46 5.00
C VAL A 92 -0.22 9.44 4.42
N ILE A 93 -0.36 8.97 3.19
CA ILE A 93 -1.63 8.94 2.47
C ILE A 93 -1.99 7.51 2.11
N GLN A 94 -3.21 7.10 2.44
CA GLN A 94 -3.75 5.81 2.02
C GLN A 94 -4.72 5.96 0.85
N VAL A 95 -4.49 5.20 -0.21
CA VAL A 95 -5.45 4.92 -1.28
C VAL A 95 -6.13 3.60 -0.92
N MET A 96 -7.38 3.67 -0.48
CA MET A 96 -8.14 2.51 -0.02
C MET A 96 -8.62 1.66 -1.19
N GLU A 97 -8.83 0.36 -0.92
CA GLU A 97 -9.51 -0.56 -1.81
C GLU A 97 -10.88 -0.01 -2.22
N GLY A 98 -11.31 -0.24 -3.47
CA GLY A 98 -12.63 0.23 -3.94
C GLY A 98 -12.64 1.64 -4.52
N ARG A 99 -11.47 2.25 -4.76
CA ARG A 99 -11.28 3.52 -5.49
C ARG A 99 -11.76 4.78 -4.75
N HIS A 100 -12.89 4.74 -4.04
CA HIS A 100 -13.46 5.80 -3.19
C HIS A 100 -13.41 7.21 -3.81
N CYS A 101 -13.84 7.33 -5.08
CA CYS A 101 -14.04 8.63 -5.69
C CYS A 101 -15.33 9.28 -5.16
N PHE A 102 -15.33 10.58 -5.08
CA PHE A 102 -16.56 11.37 -4.88
C PHE A 102 -17.34 11.37 -6.19
N GLU A 103 -18.32 10.49 -6.32
CA GLU A 103 -19.01 10.17 -7.58
C GLU A 103 -19.68 11.38 -8.24
N HIS A 104 -20.20 12.31 -7.43
CA HIS A 104 -20.89 13.52 -7.89
C HIS A 104 -19.95 14.66 -8.27
N LEU A 105 -18.68 14.60 -7.86
CA LEU A 105 -17.67 15.56 -8.25
C LEU A 105 -17.06 15.17 -9.61
N SER A 106 -16.59 16.16 -10.36
CA SER A 106 -15.78 15.92 -11.53
C SER A 106 -14.44 15.27 -11.16
N VAL A 107 -13.75 14.70 -12.15
CA VAL A 107 -12.39 14.17 -11.96
C VAL A 107 -11.45 15.24 -11.41
N GLU A 108 -11.47 16.46 -11.97
CA GLU A 108 -10.63 17.57 -11.51
C GLU A 108 -10.95 17.97 -10.06
N GLU A 109 -12.24 18.09 -9.70
CA GLU A 109 -12.64 18.38 -8.32
C GLU A 109 -12.20 17.28 -7.36
N ASN A 110 -12.31 15.99 -7.75
CA ASN A 110 -11.76 14.90 -6.97
C ASN A 110 -10.26 15.06 -6.73
N LEU A 111 -9.48 15.40 -7.75
CA LEU A 111 -8.05 15.64 -7.61
C LEU A 111 -7.77 16.80 -6.64
N LEU A 112 -8.46 17.92 -6.80
CA LEU A 112 -8.30 19.11 -5.97
C LEU A 112 -8.58 18.85 -4.48
N THR A 113 -9.49 17.90 -4.14
CA THR A 113 -9.71 17.54 -2.72
C THR A 113 -8.44 17.00 -2.05
N GLY A 114 -7.50 16.41 -2.81
CA GLY A 114 -6.24 15.91 -2.27
C GLY A 114 -5.31 17.01 -1.73
N ALA A 115 -5.44 18.24 -2.24
CA ALA A 115 -4.65 19.36 -1.78
C ALA A 115 -5.24 20.07 -0.54
N TYR A 116 -6.43 19.68 -0.08
CA TYR A 116 -7.18 20.40 0.94
C TYR A 116 -6.49 20.53 2.30
N THR A 117 -5.61 19.60 2.63
CA THR A 117 -4.89 19.61 3.90
C THR A 117 -3.59 20.41 3.87
N ARG A 118 -3.25 20.99 2.72
CA ARG A 118 -2.01 21.74 2.49
C ARG A 118 -2.27 23.24 2.52
N ASP A 119 -1.33 23.96 3.10
CA ASP A 119 -1.25 25.42 2.93
C ASP A 119 -0.44 25.70 1.64
N ALA A 120 -1.13 25.66 0.50
CA ALA A 120 -0.54 25.82 -0.82
C ALA A 120 -1.21 26.94 -1.60
N SER A 121 -0.43 27.71 -2.33
CA SER A 121 -0.92 28.74 -3.22
C SER A 121 -1.69 28.12 -4.41
N ARG A 122 -2.54 28.93 -5.04
CA ARG A 122 -3.27 28.50 -6.24
C ARG A 122 -2.32 28.07 -7.38
N ALA A 123 -1.17 28.71 -7.50
CA ALA A 123 -0.19 28.39 -8.50
C ALA A 123 0.48 27.02 -8.26
N GLU A 124 0.80 26.70 -7.00
CA GLU A 124 1.34 25.38 -6.62
C GLU A 124 0.31 24.27 -6.85
N ILE A 125 -0.96 24.49 -6.48
CA ILE A 125 -2.04 23.53 -6.73
C ILE A 125 -2.20 23.26 -8.24
N GLN A 126 -2.13 24.31 -9.06
CA GLN A 126 -2.18 24.16 -10.51
C GLN A 126 -0.97 23.39 -11.07
N GLN A 127 0.22 23.63 -10.54
CA GLN A 127 1.41 22.88 -10.92
C GLN A 127 1.29 21.41 -10.56
N ASP A 128 0.77 21.08 -9.36
CA ASP A 128 0.53 19.71 -8.94
C ASP A 128 -0.51 19.02 -9.82
N LEU A 129 -1.56 19.73 -10.20
CA LEU A 129 -2.57 19.23 -11.10
C LEU A 129 -2.00 18.87 -12.48
N GLU A 130 -1.13 19.74 -13.04
CA GLU A 130 -0.45 19.42 -14.31
C GLU A 130 0.54 18.26 -14.16
N MET A 131 1.23 18.11 -13.03
CA MET A 131 2.05 16.95 -12.73
C MET A 131 1.20 15.67 -12.74
N VAL A 132 0.05 15.66 -12.04
CA VAL A 132 -0.88 14.52 -12.04
C VAL A 132 -1.36 14.18 -13.44
N TYR A 133 -1.70 15.20 -14.24
CA TYR A 133 -2.09 14.98 -15.64
C TYR A 133 -0.95 14.47 -16.51
N GLY A 134 0.31 14.77 -16.15
CA GLY A 134 1.49 14.18 -16.78
C GLY A 134 1.59 12.68 -16.55
N TYR A 135 1.28 12.20 -15.34
CA TYR A 135 1.21 10.77 -15.02
C TYR A 135 -0.04 10.09 -15.59
N PHE A 136 -1.16 10.81 -15.61
CA PHE A 136 -2.48 10.29 -16.02
C PHE A 136 -3.12 11.17 -17.10
N PRO A 137 -2.61 11.17 -18.37
CA PRO A 137 -3.14 12.05 -19.43
C PRO A 137 -4.64 11.85 -19.67
N ARG A 138 -5.13 10.62 -19.47
CA ARG A 138 -6.56 10.29 -19.61
C ARG A 138 -7.44 11.07 -18.64
N LEU A 139 -6.94 11.38 -17.42
CA LEU A 139 -7.69 12.21 -16.47
C LEU A 139 -7.82 13.66 -16.96
N LYS A 140 -6.82 14.20 -17.67
CA LYS A 140 -6.90 15.54 -18.28
C LYS A 140 -8.01 15.62 -19.32
N GLU A 141 -8.15 14.60 -20.16
CA GLU A 141 -9.23 14.50 -21.14
C GLU A 141 -10.60 14.43 -20.48
N ARG A 142 -10.68 13.73 -19.35
CA ARG A 142 -11.90 13.49 -18.57
C ARG A 142 -12.13 14.46 -17.42
N ARG A 143 -11.32 15.51 -17.29
CA ARG A 143 -11.30 16.37 -16.09
C ARG A 143 -12.67 16.93 -15.69
N ARG A 144 -13.55 17.21 -16.67
CA ARG A 144 -14.90 17.74 -16.44
C ARG A 144 -15.98 16.67 -16.30
N SER A 145 -15.65 15.40 -16.54
CA SER A 145 -16.60 14.30 -16.36
C SER A 145 -16.80 14.02 -14.88
N GLN A 146 -18.04 13.72 -14.47
CA GLN A 146 -18.29 13.23 -13.11
C GLN A 146 -17.58 11.89 -12.91
N ALA A 147 -16.90 11.74 -11.76
CA ALA A 147 -16.08 10.56 -11.48
C ALA A 147 -16.90 9.26 -11.46
N GLY A 148 -18.17 9.32 -11.02
CA GLY A 148 -19.06 8.15 -11.01
C GLY A 148 -19.36 7.59 -12.40
N TYR A 149 -19.22 8.36 -13.46
CA TYR A 149 -19.44 7.94 -14.85
C TYR A 149 -18.14 7.60 -15.61
N THR A 150 -17.01 7.58 -14.91
CA THR A 150 -15.73 7.17 -15.51
C THR A 150 -15.52 5.66 -15.36
N SER A 151 -14.64 5.10 -16.20
CA SER A 151 -14.28 3.67 -16.10
C SER A 151 -13.59 3.37 -14.77
N GLY A 152 -13.60 2.09 -14.37
CA GLY A 152 -12.92 1.66 -13.16
C GLY A 152 -11.43 1.98 -13.12
N GLY A 153 -10.75 1.95 -14.27
CA GLY A 153 -9.35 2.35 -14.38
C GLY A 153 -9.17 3.86 -14.19
N GLU A 154 -10.05 4.69 -14.78
CA GLU A 154 -10.04 6.14 -14.60
C GLU A 154 -10.33 6.52 -13.15
N GLN A 155 -11.24 5.81 -12.47
CA GLN A 155 -11.49 6.00 -11.03
C GLN A 155 -10.27 5.65 -10.19
N GLN A 156 -9.58 4.55 -10.50
CA GLN A 156 -8.34 4.16 -9.81
C GLN A 156 -7.22 5.20 -10.00
N MET A 157 -7.05 5.66 -11.25
CA MET A 157 -6.11 6.75 -11.56
C MET A 157 -6.47 8.03 -10.81
N THR A 158 -7.77 8.36 -10.71
CA THR A 158 -8.26 9.52 -9.95
C THR A 158 -7.94 9.39 -8.46
N ALA A 159 -8.13 8.22 -7.86
CA ALA A 159 -7.82 7.97 -6.45
C ALA A 159 -6.30 8.10 -6.16
N ILE A 160 -5.44 7.57 -7.03
CA ILE A 160 -3.98 7.72 -6.92
C ILE A 160 -3.58 9.18 -7.18
N GLY A 161 -4.11 9.82 -8.22
CA GLY A 161 -3.85 11.23 -8.52
C GLY A 161 -4.25 12.16 -7.38
N ARG A 162 -5.39 11.91 -6.74
CA ARG A 162 -5.83 12.63 -5.54
C ARG A 162 -4.83 12.49 -4.40
N ALA A 163 -4.27 11.30 -4.19
CA ALA A 163 -3.22 11.09 -3.20
C ALA A 163 -1.97 11.92 -3.52
N LEU A 164 -1.56 12.01 -4.79
CA LEU A 164 -0.40 12.81 -5.21
C LEU A 164 -0.58 14.31 -5.01
N MET A 165 -1.81 14.84 -5.13
CA MET A 165 -2.12 16.25 -4.88
C MET A 165 -1.81 16.70 -3.45
N SER A 166 -1.72 15.76 -2.49
CA SER A 166 -1.28 16.05 -1.12
C SER A 166 0.24 16.18 -0.96
N ARG A 167 1.03 15.95 -2.02
CA ARG A 167 2.51 15.83 -2.00
C ARG A 167 2.98 14.86 -0.91
N PRO A 168 2.60 13.58 -1.00
CA PRO A 168 2.88 12.61 0.04
C PRO A 168 4.38 12.27 0.11
N GLU A 169 4.88 11.95 1.30
CA GLU A 169 6.16 11.27 1.45
C GLU A 169 5.98 9.75 1.38
N THR A 170 4.82 9.26 1.82
CA THR A 170 4.48 7.84 1.82
C THR A 170 3.07 7.63 1.29
N VAL A 171 2.93 6.73 0.33
CA VAL A 171 1.64 6.28 -0.17
C VAL A 171 1.43 4.81 0.17
N LEU A 172 0.31 4.53 0.82
CA LEU A 172 -0.18 3.19 1.10
C LEU A 172 -1.24 2.85 0.04
N LEU A 173 -0.96 1.87 -0.82
CA LEU A 173 -1.87 1.44 -1.88
C LEU A 173 -2.53 0.11 -1.49
N ASP A 174 -3.86 0.09 -1.39
CA ASP A 174 -4.61 -1.10 -1.04
C ASP A 174 -5.28 -1.69 -2.29
N GLU A 175 -4.75 -2.82 -2.75
CA GLU A 175 -5.19 -3.58 -3.93
C GLU A 175 -5.46 -2.71 -5.18
N PRO A 176 -4.48 -1.89 -5.63
CA PRO A 176 -4.69 -0.97 -6.74
C PRO A 176 -5.01 -1.66 -8.07
N SER A 177 -4.74 -2.95 -8.20
CA SER A 177 -5.02 -3.74 -9.43
C SER A 177 -6.41 -4.38 -9.46
N MET A 178 -7.14 -4.38 -8.33
CA MET A 178 -8.36 -5.16 -8.20
C MET A 178 -9.46 -4.73 -9.18
N GLY A 179 -9.99 -5.72 -9.92
CA GLY A 179 -11.09 -5.52 -10.89
C GLY A 179 -10.71 -4.69 -12.11
N LEU A 180 -9.42 -4.61 -12.44
CA LEU A 180 -8.92 -3.93 -13.64
C LEU A 180 -8.49 -4.94 -14.72
N ALA A 181 -8.57 -4.49 -15.97
CA ALA A 181 -8.02 -5.25 -17.09
C ALA A 181 -6.48 -5.34 -16.99
N PRO A 182 -5.85 -6.47 -17.43
CA PRO A 182 -4.41 -6.66 -17.26
C PRO A 182 -3.53 -5.52 -17.79
N GLN A 183 -3.88 -4.92 -18.91
CA GLN A 183 -3.15 -3.78 -19.49
C GLN A 183 -3.19 -2.53 -18.59
N LEU A 184 -4.33 -2.28 -17.93
CA LEU A 184 -4.47 -1.16 -16.98
C LEU A 184 -3.68 -1.43 -15.70
N VAL A 185 -3.62 -2.68 -15.25
CA VAL A 185 -2.81 -3.08 -14.10
C VAL A 185 -1.34 -2.76 -14.36
N GLU A 186 -0.78 -3.20 -15.49
CA GLU A 186 0.60 -2.91 -15.87
C GLU A 186 0.83 -1.38 -15.94
N GLN A 187 -0.08 -0.65 -16.58
CA GLN A 187 0.03 0.81 -16.69
C GLN A 187 0.06 1.50 -15.31
N ILE A 188 -0.80 1.08 -14.37
CA ILE A 188 -0.82 1.65 -13.02
C ILE A 188 0.48 1.37 -12.29
N PHE A 189 1.03 0.16 -12.37
CA PHE A 189 2.28 -0.17 -11.70
C PHE A 189 3.50 0.52 -12.32
N GLU A 190 3.52 0.72 -13.66
CA GLU A 190 4.54 1.55 -14.32
C GLU A 190 4.48 3.01 -13.81
N ILE A 191 3.26 3.55 -13.64
CA ILE A 191 3.09 4.90 -13.09
C ILE A 191 3.53 4.94 -11.62
N VAL A 192 3.15 3.95 -10.80
CA VAL A 192 3.59 3.84 -9.40
C VAL A 192 5.11 3.83 -9.29
N LYS A 193 5.79 3.04 -10.14
CA LYS A 193 7.25 3.03 -10.24
C LYS A 193 7.80 4.41 -10.63
N SER A 194 7.22 5.03 -11.66
CA SER A 194 7.65 6.35 -12.12
C SER A 194 7.48 7.44 -11.05
N ILE A 195 6.41 7.39 -10.25
CA ILE A 195 6.18 8.28 -9.10
C ILE A 195 7.28 8.08 -8.05
N ASN A 196 7.58 6.82 -7.71
CA ASN A 196 8.65 6.52 -6.76
C ASN A 196 10.00 7.04 -7.25
N GLU A 197 10.38 6.77 -8.50
CA GLU A 197 11.68 7.15 -9.07
C GLU A 197 11.86 8.66 -9.26
N LYS A 198 10.79 9.39 -9.65
CA LYS A 198 10.88 10.82 -9.98
C LYS A 198 10.58 11.74 -8.82
N GLU A 199 9.59 11.38 -8.00
CA GLU A 199 9.14 12.21 -6.88
C GLU A 199 9.75 11.75 -5.54
N GLY A 200 10.44 10.60 -5.51
CA GLY A 200 11.03 10.04 -4.29
C GLY A 200 10.01 9.52 -3.27
N VAL A 201 8.76 9.33 -3.68
CA VAL A 201 7.67 8.88 -2.79
C VAL A 201 7.93 7.45 -2.35
N THR A 202 7.87 7.20 -1.05
CA THR A 202 7.91 5.85 -0.47
C THR A 202 6.56 5.18 -0.67
N ILE A 203 6.56 3.93 -1.14
CA ILE A 203 5.31 3.24 -1.46
C ILE A 203 5.25 1.89 -0.74
N LEU A 204 4.16 1.66 -0.01
CA LEU A 204 3.78 0.34 0.48
C LEU A 204 2.53 -0.10 -0.27
N VAL A 205 2.66 -1.11 -1.12
CA VAL A 205 1.55 -1.65 -1.90
C VAL A 205 1.10 -3.00 -1.34
N ALA A 206 -0.16 -3.08 -0.92
CA ALA A 206 -0.80 -4.33 -0.54
C ALA A 206 -1.49 -4.93 -1.78
N GLU A 207 -1.14 -6.16 -2.14
CA GLU A 207 -1.63 -6.80 -3.36
C GLU A 207 -1.85 -8.30 -3.19
N GLN A 208 -2.87 -8.79 -3.89
CA GLN A 208 -3.08 -10.21 -4.09
C GLN A 208 -2.30 -10.70 -5.32
N ASN A 209 -2.18 -9.88 -6.36
CA ASN A 209 -1.44 -10.22 -7.57
C ASN A 209 0.07 -10.12 -7.33
N THR A 210 0.61 -11.17 -6.72
CA THR A 210 2.02 -11.27 -6.32
C THR A 210 2.98 -11.09 -7.51
N ASN A 211 2.62 -11.61 -8.70
CA ASN A 211 3.48 -11.53 -9.87
C ASN A 211 3.70 -10.08 -10.32
N VAL A 212 2.63 -9.31 -10.39
CA VAL A 212 2.72 -7.89 -10.76
C VAL A 212 3.46 -7.11 -9.69
N ALA A 213 3.04 -7.23 -8.42
CA ALA A 213 3.62 -6.43 -7.34
C ALA A 213 5.14 -6.66 -7.19
N LEU A 214 5.62 -7.91 -7.23
CA LEU A 214 7.05 -8.23 -7.11
C LEU A 214 7.88 -7.75 -8.30
N ARG A 215 7.28 -7.48 -9.47
CA ARG A 215 7.99 -6.94 -10.63
C ARG A 215 8.43 -5.50 -10.40
N TYR A 216 7.67 -4.74 -9.64
CA TYR A 216 7.87 -3.31 -9.42
C TYR A 216 8.39 -2.97 -8.02
N ALA A 217 8.34 -3.91 -7.08
CA ALA A 217 8.82 -3.73 -5.72
C ALA A 217 10.34 -3.96 -5.60
N HIS A 218 10.95 -3.30 -4.61
CA HIS A 218 12.33 -3.56 -4.18
C HIS A 218 12.39 -4.69 -3.15
N TYR A 219 11.39 -4.75 -2.26
CA TYR A 219 11.28 -5.72 -1.19
C TYR A 219 9.84 -6.21 -1.04
N GLY A 220 9.64 -7.43 -0.58
CA GLY A 220 8.33 -8.02 -0.38
C GLY A 220 8.18 -8.72 0.96
N TYR A 221 6.97 -8.65 1.51
CA TYR A 221 6.50 -9.42 2.66
C TYR A 221 5.30 -10.25 2.24
N ILE A 222 5.33 -11.54 2.53
CA ILE A 222 4.20 -12.44 2.27
C ILE A 222 3.45 -12.65 3.58
N LEU A 223 2.19 -12.24 3.58
CA LEU A 223 1.28 -12.30 4.71
C LEU A 223 0.29 -13.45 4.54
N GLU A 224 0.20 -14.33 5.53
CA GLU A 224 -0.78 -15.41 5.58
C GLU A 224 -1.42 -15.47 6.96
N SER A 225 -2.76 -15.44 7.00
CA SER A 225 -3.55 -15.56 8.25
C SER A 225 -3.08 -14.62 9.38
N GLY A 226 -2.71 -13.39 9.03
CA GLY A 226 -2.27 -12.36 9.96
C GLY A 226 -0.83 -12.47 10.42
N ARG A 227 0.03 -13.22 9.72
CA ARG A 227 1.48 -13.37 10.02
C ARG A 227 2.31 -13.18 8.77
N VAL A 228 3.47 -12.55 8.90
CA VAL A 228 4.49 -12.59 7.86
C VAL A 228 5.11 -13.99 7.87
N VAL A 229 4.96 -14.71 6.76
CA VAL A 229 5.49 -16.08 6.61
C VAL A 229 6.80 -16.10 5.85
N MET A 230 7.04 -15.12 4.97
CA MET A 230 8.28 -14.97 4.21
C MET A 230 8.51 -13.49 3.90
N ASP A 231 9.76 -13.08 3.84
CA ASP A 231 10.15 -11.75 3.38
C ASP A 231 11.52 -11.78 2.71
N GLY A 232 11.77 -10.82 1.84
CA GLY A 232 13.06 -10.71 1.15
C GLY A 232 13.05 -9.71 -0.02
N PRO A 233 14.22 -9.50 -0.66
CA PRO A 233 14.31 -8.76 -1.90
C PRO A 233 13.33 -9.33 -2.95
N ALA A 234 12.62 -8.44 -3.65
CA ALA A 234 11.57 -8.85 -4.59
C ALA A 234 12.11 -9.78 -5.69
N ALA A 235 13.35 -9.55 -6.15
CA ALA A 235 14.00 -10.42 -7.14
C ALA A 235 14.19 -11.86 -6.63
N GLU A 236 14.58 -12.03 -5.35
CA GLU A 236 14.75 -13.34 -4.73
C GLU A 236 13.41 -14.04 -4.51
N LEU A 237 12.38 -13.30 -4.07
CA LEU A 237 11.03 -13.84 -3.88
C LEU A 237 10.44 -14.33 -5.20
N ARG A 238 10.68 -13.65 -6.32
CA ARG A 238 10.22 -14.07 -7.64
C ARG A 238 10.82 -15.41 -8.11
N GLU A 239 12.05 -15.69 -7.69
CA GLU A 239 12.73 -16.94 -8.05
C GLU A 239 12.48 -18.07 -7.05
N ASN A 240 11.93 -17.76 -5.89
CA ASN A 240 11.67 -18.74 -4.83
C ASN A 240 10.63 -19.78 -5.30
N PRO A 241 10.93 -21.11 -5.24
CA PRO A 241 10.02 -22.17 -5.67
C PRO A 241 8.68 -22.15 -4.93
N ASP A 242 8.71 -21.92 -3.61
CA ASP A 242 7.49 -21.89 -2.79
C ASP A 242 6.59 -20.71 -3.19
N VAL A 243 7.19 -19.55 -3.50
CA VAL A 243 6.44 -18.38 -3.99
C VAL A 243 5.85 -18.66 -5.37
N LYS A 244 6.60 -19.30 -6.27
CA LYS A 244 6.14 -19.71 -7.59
C LYS A 244 4.95 -20.68 -7.50
N GLU A 245 5.06 -21.69 -6.63
CA GLU A 245 3.99 -22.68 -6.45
C GLU A 245 2.73 -22.10 -5.83
N PHE A 246 2.85 -21.33 -4.73
CA PHE A 246 1.69 -20.94 -3.91
C PHE A 246 1.06 -19.60 -4.31
N TYR A 247 1.85 -18.67 -4.87
CA TYR A 247 1.40 -17.29 -5.11
C TYR A 247 1.48 -16.83 -6.56
N LEU A 248 2.29 -17.48 -7.42
CA LEU A 248 2.40 -17.12 -8.83
C LEU A 248 1.54 -18.00 -9.75
N GLY A 249 0.79 -18.96 -9.20
CA GLY A 249 -0.15 -19.81 -9.95
C GLY A 249 0.53 -20.81 -10.88
N MET A 250 1.79 -21.16 -10.65
CA MET A 250 2.53 -22.15 -11.43
C MET A 250 2.33 -23.60 -10.93
N ALA A 251 1.43 -23.83 -9.97
CA ALA A 251 1.11 -25.16 -9.46
C ALA A 251 0.03 -25.81 -10.33
N GLU A 252 0.29 -27.01 -10.81
CA GLU A 252 -0.66 -27.81 -11.62
C GLU A 252 -1.85 -28.35 -10.83
N GLU A 253 -1.85 -28.36 -9.49
CA GLU A 253 -2.95 -28.88 -8.66
C GLU A 253 -3.08 -28.17 -7.31
N GLY A 254 -4.25 -27.56 -7.06
CA GLY A 254 -4.83 -27.25 -5.74
C GLY A 254 -4.05 -26.26 -4.86
N ARG A 255 -4.72 -25.21 -4.37
CA ARG A 255 -4.16 -24.25 -3.39
C ARG A 255 -3.74 -24.99 -2.11
N LYS A 256 -2.44 -25.20 -1.93
CA LYS A 256 -1.83 -25.64 -0.66
C LYS A 256 -1.50 -24.42 0.18
N SER A 257 -1.66 -24.51 1.51
CA SER A 257 -1.22 -23.49 2.46
C SER A 257 0.22 -23.73 2.90
N PHE A 258 1.02 -22.69 3.18
CA PHE A 258 2.33 -22.81 3.81
C PHE A 258 2.32 -23.58 5.13
N ARG A 259 1.16 -23.70 5.77
CA ARG A 259 0.98 -24.51 6.99
C ARG A 259 1.19 -26.00 6.73
N ASP A 260 0.97 -26.44 5.49
CA ASP A 260 1.03 -27.87 5.12
C ASP A 260 2.43 -28.30 4.66
N VAL A 261 3.36 -27.32 4.49
CA VAL A 261 4.74 -27.60 4.08
C VAL A 261 5.61 -27.85 5.29
N ARG A 262 5.90 -29.13 5.56
CA ARG A 262 6.74 -29.59 6.71
C ARG A 262 8.22 -29.20 6.63
N SER A 263 8.71 -28.64 5.55
CA SER A 263 10.15 -28.40 5.32
C SER A 263 10.62 -26.96 5.58
N TYR A 264 9.74 -26.03 5.96
CA TYR A 264 10.13 -24.65 6.19
C TYR A 264 10.90 -24.50 7.52
N ARG A 265 12.22 -24.37 7.45
CA ARG A 265 13.05 -23.97 8.60
C ARG A 265 12.76 -22.50 8.91
N ARG A 266 11.94 -22.23 9.94
CA ARG A 266 11.78 -20.89 10.54
C ARG A 266 13.15 -20.35 10.92
N ARG A 267 13.69 -19.39 10.18
CA ARG A 267 14.75 -18.53 10.70
C ARG A 267 14.10 -17.61 11.74
N LYS A 268 14.20 -18.02 13.02
CA LYS A 268 13.92 -17.12 14.14
C LYS A 268 14.96 -16.01 14.08
N ARG A 269 14.62 -14.86 13.51
CA ARG A 269 15.34 -13.62 13.79
C ARG A 269 14.78 -13.07 15.10
N TRP A 270 15.50 -13.34 16.17
CA TRP A 270 15.34 -12.60 17.42
C TRP A 270 15.90 -11.21 17.14
N LEU A 271 15.03 -10.21 17.11
CA LEU A 271 15.42 -8.81 17.24
C LEU A 271 15.62 -8.58 18.75
N ASN A 272 16.87 -8.53 19.21
CA ASN A 272 17.23 -7.90 20.48
C ASN A 272 17.09 -6.39 20.33
#